data_c54878fdd4f3e5b9bb611d3947221347
#
_entry.id   c54878fdd4f3e5b9bb611d3947221347
#
_cell.length_a   1.000
_cell.length_b   1.000
_cell.length_c   1.000
_cell.angle_alpha   90.00
_cell.angle_beta   90.00
_cell.angle_gamma   90.00
#
_symmetry.space_group_name_H-M   'P 1'
#
loop_
_entity.id
_entity.type
_entity.pdbx_description
1 polymer ?
#
loop_
_entity_poly.entity_id
_entity_poly.type
_entity_poly.pdbx_seq_one_letter_code
_entity_poly.pdbx_strand_id
1 'polypeptide(L)'
;MNSSLLPPVRDLTAVQARVRQTLDKGVQIDLSTESCKRFLRRRVNQKVGVVILYVDIDGSTKMSMALPPDKFATILHVFSQEMSLITSEYGGYVLKYVGDAIIALFPAEYDSGQASKNAVDCAKDMQRIIKECVNPELIGRGLPQLTVKCRSTTAMCKSCSMARV
;
A
#
# COMPACT_ATOMS: atom_id res chain seq x y z
N MET A 1 26.31 -7.09 12.48
CA MET A 1 25.43 -6.52 13.53
C MET A 1 24.00 -6.56 13.02
N ASN A 2 23.22 -7.49 13.57
CA ASN A 2 21.82 -7.66 13.20
C ASN A 2 21.00 -6.49 13.80
N SER A 3 20.71 -5.48 12.99
CA SER A 3 19.62 -4.60 13.28
C SER A 3 18.33 -5.36 12.97
N SER A 4 17.80 -6.06 13.95
CA SER A 4 16.43 -6.54 13.91
C SER A 4 15.54 -5.30 13.89
N LEU A 5 15.14 -4.87 12.69
CA LEU A 5 14.14 -3.83 12.52
C LEU A 5 12.85 -4.39 13.13
N LEU A 6 12.61 -4.01 14.38
CA LEU A 6 11.28 -4.10 14.97
C LEU A 6 10.34 -3.31 14.05
N PRO A 7 9.10 -3.78 13.84
CA PRO A 7 8.13 -3.01 13.08
C PRO A 7 8.05 -1.59 13.65
N PRO A 8 7.95 -0.57 12.80
CA PRO A 8 7.93 0.81 13.25
C PRO A 8 6.82 0.99 14.27
N VAL A 9 7.16 1.51 15.46
CA VAL A 9 6.17 1.88 16.47
C VAL A 9 5.41 3.08 15.90
N ARG A 10 4.19 2.85 15.42
CA ARG A 10 3.36 3.91 14.85
C ARG A 10 2.62 4.66 15.94
N ASP A 11 2.68 5.97 15.84
CA ASP A 11 1.73 6.83 16.55
C ASP A 11 0.40 6.80 15.81
N LEU A 12 -0.54 6.02 16.32
CA LEU A 12 -1.89 5.87 15.75
C LEU A 12 -2.66 7.20 15.74
N THR A 13 -2.38 8.08 16.70
CA THR A 13 -3.00 9.41 16.75
C THR A 13 -2.56 10.28 15.58
N ALA A 14 -1.28 10.24 15.24
CA ALA A 14 -0.75 10.94 14.06
C ALA A 14 -1.32 10.37 12.75
N VAL A 15 -1.49 9.05 12.67
CA VAL A 15 -2.13 8.40 11.51
C VAL A 15 -3.59 8.85 11.38
N GLN A 16 -4.36 8.84 12.47
CA GLN A 16 -5.76 9.30 12.45
C GLN A 16 -5.87 10.76 12.04
N ALA A 17 -4.99 11.63 12.54
CA ALA A 17 -4.95 13.04 12.15
C ALA A 17 -4.70 13.21 10.64
N ARG A 18 -3.76 12.43 10.09
CA ARG A 18 -3.47 12.42 8.64
C ARG A 18 -4.65 11.90 7.83
N VAL A 19 -5.29 10.81 8.23
CA VAL A 19 -6.51 10.27 7.60
C VAL A 19 -7.61 11.34 7.57
N ARG A 20 -7.85 12.02 8.70
CA ARG A 20 -8.81 13.12 8.79
C ARG A 20 -8.48 14.24 7.81
N GLN A 21 -7.22 14.64 7.74
CA GLN A 21 -6.77 15.66 6.80
C GLN A 21 -6.99 15.24 5.34
N THR A 22 -6.73 13.98 5.01
CA THR A 22 -6.97 13.44 3.65
C THR A 22 -8.45 13.42 3.31
N LEU A 23 -9.31 13.08 4.27
CA LEU A 23 -10.77 13.13 4.09
C LEU A 23 -11.29 14.55 3.86
N ASP A 24 -10.65 15.56 4.46
CA ASP A 24 -11.08 16.96 4.36
C ASP A 24 -10.48 17.69 3.16
N LYS A 25 -9.24 17.41 2.80
CA LYS A 25 -8.44 18.17 1.83
C LYS A 25 -7.97 17.37 0.62
N GLY A 26 -8.23 16.07 0.57
CA GLY A 26 -7.71 15.16 -0.44
C GLY A 26 -6.30 14.64 -0.13
N VAL A 27 -5.70 13.96 -1.10
CA VAL A 27 -4.38 13.32 -0.96
C VAL A 27 -3.30 14.37 -0.67
N GLN A 28 -2.44 14.08 0.31
CA GLN A 28 -1.39 14.97 0.80
C GLN A 28 0.01 14.53 0.40
N ILE A 29 0.14 13.40 -0.31
CA ILE A 29 1.41 12.85 -0.76
C ILE A 29 1.45 12.66 -2.28
N ASP A 30 2.64 12.51 -2.82
CA ASP A 30 2.81 12.07 -4.20
C ASP A 30 2.51 10.57 -4.32
N LEU A 31 1.43 10.22 -5.03
CA LEU A 31 1.04 8.86 -5.35
C LEU A 31 1.70 8.34 -6.63
N SER A 32 2.73 9.01 -7.14
CA SER A 32 3.45 8.54 -8.33
C SER A 32 4.20 7.23 -8.06
N THR A 33 4.37 6.45 -9.10
CA THR A 33 5.15 5.19 -9.06
C THR A 33 6.61 5.39 -9.48
N GLU A 34 7.09 6.63 -9.53
CA GLU A 34 8.44 6.96 -10.01
C GLU A 34 9.56 6.31 -9.19
N SER A 35 9.38 6.16 -7.88
CA SER A 35 10.35 5.47 -7.03
C SER A 35 10.52 4.01 -7.44
N CYS A 36 9.43 3.30 -7.74
CA CYS A 36 9.45 1.93 -8.25
C CYS A 36 10.08 1.87 -9.65
N LYS A 37 9.68 2.77 -10.54
CA LYS A 37 10.26 2.85 -11.89
C LYS A 37 11.75 3.12 -11.85
N ARG A 38 12.21 4.01 -10.97
CA ARG A 38 13.64 4.30 -10.77
C ARG A 38 14.41 3.07 -10.26
N PHE A 39 13.84 2.35 -9.30
CA PHE A 39 14.40 1.09 -8.82
C PHE A 39 14.58 0.09 -9.96
N LEU A 40 13.55 -0.11 -10.80
CA LEU A 40 13.56 -1.05 -11.91
C LEU A 40 14.50 -0.63 -13.05
N ARG A 41 14.54 0.68 -13.40
CA ARG A 41 15.43 1.22 -14.44
C ARG A 41 16.92 0.97 -14.14
N ARG A 42 17.32 1.01 -12.87
CA ARG A 42 18.71 0.73 -12.45
C ARG A 42 19.13 -0.74 -12.65
N ARG A 43 18.17 -1.62 -12.93
CA ARG A 43 18.34 -3.07 -13.03
C ARG A 43 17.91 -3.62 -14.39
N VAL A 44 17.90 -2.78 -15.40
CA VAL A 44 17.53 -3.19 -16.78
C VAL A 44 18.39 -4.37 -17.21
N ASN A 45 17.74 -5.39 -17.80
CA ASN A 45 18.32 -6.66 -18.22
C ASN A 45 18.86 -7.56 -17.11
N GLN A 46 18.64 -7.24 -15.84
CA GLN A 46 18.98 -8.12 -14.72
C GLN A 46 17.77 -8.95 -14.28
N LYS A 47 18.02 -10.13 -13.76
CA LYS A 47 17.02 -10.91 -13.03
C LYS A 47 16.96 -10.38 -11.61
N VAL A 48 15.79 -9.92 -11.19
CA VAL A 48 15.57 -9.37 -9.86
C VAL A 48 14.58 -10.26 -9.12
N GLY A 49 14.99 -10.75 -7.96
CA GLY A 49 14.07 -11.39 -7.02
C GLY A 49 13.20 -10.33 -6.36
N VAL A 50 11.90 -10.56 -6.34
CA VAL A 50 10.92 -9.64 -5.72
C VAL A 50 9.84 -10.43 -4.99
N VAL A 51 9.30 -9.82 -3.93
CA VAL A 51 8.04 -10.24 -3.35
C VAL A 51 7.00 -9.23 -3.79
N ILE A 52 5.91 -9.69 -4.36
CA ILE A 52 4.77 -8.87 -4.77
C ILE A 52 3.68 -8.99 -3.73
N LEU A 53 3.20 -7.86 -3.25
CA LEU A 53 2.06 -7.76 -2.35
C LEU A 53 0.89 -7.10 -3.09
N TYR A 54 -0.23 -7.80 -3.15
CA TYR A 54 -1.51 -7.29 -3.66
C TYR A 54 -2.38 -6.90 -2.47
N VAL A 55 -2.90 -5.69 -2.50
CA VAL A 55 -3.82 -5.17 -1.48
C VAL A 55 -5.06 -4.63 -2.18
N ASP A 56 -6.22 -5.12 -1.80
CA ASP A 56 -7.49 -4.88 -2.48
C ASP A 56 -8.59 -4.56 -1.47
N ILE A 57 -9.48 -3.64 -1.79
CA ILE A 57 -10.65 -3.35 -0.95
C ILE A 57 -11.72 -4.42 -1.16
N ASP A 58 -12.08 -5.11 -0.08
CA ASP A 58 -13.14 -6.12 -0.15
C ASP A 58 -14.51 -5.46 -0.35
N GLY A 59 -15.25 -5.95 -1.35
CA GLY A 59 -16.59 -5.47 -1.67
C GLY A 59 -16.65 -4.08 -2.32
N SER A 60 -15.55 -3.57 -2.87
CA SER A 60 -15.45 -2.27 -3.54
C SER A 60 -16.49 -2.05 -4.64
N THR A 61 -16.79 -3.10 -5.43
CA THR A 61 -17.81 -3.04 -6.49
C THR A 61 -19.19 -2.68 -5.91
N LYS A 62 -19.59 -3.32 -4.82
CA LYS A 62 -20.87 -2.99 -4.14
C LYS A 62 -20.83 -1.58 -3.58
N MET A 63 -19.70 -1.19 -3.03
CA MET A 63 -19.50 0.15 -2.45
C MET A 63 -19.58 1.23 -3.54
N SER A 64 -18.97 1.04 -4.70
CA SER A 64 -19.02 1.98 -5.83
C SER A 64 -20.43 2.14 -6.43
N MET A 65 -21.26 1.11 -6.33
CA MET A 65 -22.65 1.17 -6.78
C MET A 65 -23.58 1.82 -5.74
N ALA A 66 -23.21 1.78 -4.47
CA ALA A 66 -24.04 2.29 -3.36
C ALA A 66 -23.71 3.74 -2.97
N LEU A 67 -22.53 4.23 -3.29
CA LEU A 67 -22.05 5.56 -2.89
C LEU A 67 -22.04 6.54 -4.07
N PRO A 68 -22.26 7.84 -3.80
CA PRO A 68 -21.94 8.89 -4.75
C PRO A 68 -20.46 8.80 -5.20
N PRO A 69 -20.13 9.08 -6.47
CA PRO A 69 -18.78 8.92 -7.01
C PRO A 69 -17.70 9.72 -6.25
N ASP A 70 -18.04 10.92 -5.79
CA ASP A 70 -17.15 11.77 -4.99
C ASP A 70 -16.81 11.14 -3.63
N LYS A 71 -17.77 10.50 -2.98
CA LYS A 71 -17.57 9.80 -1.71
C LYS A 71 -16.72 8.57 -1.89
N PHE A 72 -16.98 7.80 -2.93
CA PHE A 72 -16.16 6.63 -3.25
C PHE A 72 -14.72 7.04 -3.61
N ALA A 73 -14.54 8.10 -4.41
CA ALA A 73 -13.21 8.63 -4.72
C ALA A 73 -12.45 9.08 -3.46
N THR A 74 -13.12 9.73 -2.52
CA THR A 74 -12.52 10.12 -1.24
C THR A 74 -12.01 8.93 -0.44
N ILE A 75 -12.79 7.84 -0.40
CA ILE A 75 -12.37 6.57 0.24
C ILE A 75 -11.13 6.00 -0.45
N LEU A 76 -11.12 5.97 -1.79
CA LEU A 76 -9.96 5.48 -2.56
C LEU A 76 -8.72 6.34 -2.33
N HIS A 77 -8.86 7.64 -2.17
CA HIS A 77 -7.75 8.54 -1.86
C HIS A 77 -7.11 8.23 -0.50
N VAL A 78 -7.92 8.05 0.54
CA VAL A 78 -7.42 7.66 1.87
C VAL A 78 -6.75 6.30 1.81
N PHE A 79 -7.38 5.32 1.19
CA PHE A 79 -6.83 3.98 1.02
C PHE A 79 -5.47 4.03 0.30
N SER A 80 -5.41 4.68 -0.86
CA SER A 80 -4.19 4.76 -1.65
C SER A 80 -3.05 5.45 -0.89
N GLN A 81 -3.35 6.54 -0.19
CA GLN A 81 -2.34 7.26 0.58
C GLN A 81 -1.79 6.43 1.72
N GLU A 82 -2.64 5.87 2.57
CA GLU A 82 -2.20 5.12 3.74
C GLU A 82 -1.45 3.84 3.34
N MET A 83 -1.96 3.09 2.35
CA MET A 83 -1.30 1.88 1.89
C MET A 83 0.07 2.17 1.25
N SER A 84 0.21 3.29 0.53
CA SER A 84 1.50 3.70 -0.05
C SER A 84 2.53 4.07 1.02
N LEU A 85 2.12 4.81 2.04
CA LEU A 85 3.00 5.18 3.16
C LEU A 85 3.49 3.94 3.90
N ILE A 86 2.58 3.03 4.23
CA ILE A 86 2.93 1.77 4.92
C ILE A 86 3.88 0.94 4.05
N THR A 87 3.61 0.81 2.75
CA THR A 87 4.50 0.10 1.81
C THR A 87 5.92 0.65 1.88
N SER A 88 6.08 1.97 1.81
CA SER A 88 7.39 2.63 1.83
C SER A 88 8.13 2.42 3.15
N GLU A 89 7.43 2.44 4.27
CA GLU A 89 8.03 2.24 5.60
C GLU A 89 8.59 0.83 5.80
N TYR A 90 8.01 -0.16 5.12
CA TYR A 90 8.54 -1.54 5.12
C TYR A 90 9.56 -1.81 3.99
N GLY A 91 10.04 -0.76 3.33
CA GLY A 91 11.06 -0.86 2.27
C GLY A 91 10.52 -1.37 0.93
N GLY A 92 9.20 -1.32 0.74
CA GLY A 92 8.55 -1.64 -0.52
C GLY A 92 8.38 -0.42 -1.42
N TYR A 93 8.01 -0.68 -2.66
CA TYR A 93 7.66 0.32 -3.67
C TYR A 93 6.26 0.03 -4.20
N VAL A 94 5.44 1.05 -4.39
CA VAL A 94 4.19 0.90 -5.13
C VAL A 94 4.51 0.77 -6.61
N LEU A 95 4.18 -0.37 -7.19
CA LEU A 95 4.36 -0.67 -8.60
C LEU A 95 3.23 -0.07 -9.43
N LYS A 96 1.99 -0.24 -8.98
CA LYS A 96 0.80 0.19 -9.71
C LYS A 96 -0.41 0.33 -8.79
N TYR A 97 -1.26 1.29 -9.13
CA TYR A 97 -2.63 1.39 -8.63
C TYR A 97 -3.57 0.84 -9.70
N VAL A 98 -4.47 -0.05 -9.35
CA VAL A 98 -5.43 -0.69 -10.27
C VAL A 98 -6.82 -0.57 -9.67
N GLY A 99 -7.51 0.53 -9.98
CA GLY A 99 -8.81 0.82 -9.37
C GLY A 99 -8.72 0.94 -7.86
N ASP A 100 -9.31 -0.01 -7.17
CA ASP A 100 -9.35 -0.16 -5.72
C ASP A 100 -8.27 -1.09 -5.15
N ALA A 101 -7.28 -1.45 -5.97
CA ALA A 101 -6.17 -2.31 -5.59
C ALA A 101 -4.82 -1.61 -5.72
N ILE A 102 -3.87 -2.01 -4.88
CA ILE A 102 -2.48 -1.60 -4.95
C ILE A 102 -1.60 -2.83 -5.13
N ILE A 103 -0.66 -2.74 -6.04
CA ILE A 103 0.39 -3.72 -6.23
C ILE A 103 1.69 -3.12 -5.71
N ALA A 104 2.25 -3.72 -4.68
CA ALA A 104 3.53 -3.32 -4.10
C ALA A 104 4.62 -4.35 -4.39
N LEU A 105 5.85 -3.89 -4.51
CA LEU A 105 7.04 -4.68 -4.80
C LEU A 105 8.04 -4.50 -3.66
N PHE A 106 8.51 -5.62 -3.10
CA PHE A 106 9.58 -5.65 -2.11
C PHE A 106 10.82 -6.30 -2.74
N PRO A 107 11.96 -5.58 -2.83
CA PRO A 107 13.19 -6.14 -3.36
C PRO A 107 13.67 -7.33 -2.53
N ALA A 108 13.99 -8.43 -3.20
CA ALA A 108 14.48 -9.67 -2.58
C ALA A 108 15.87 -10.07 -3.10
N GLU A 109 16.68 -9.07 -3.49
CA GLU A 109 17.97 -9.29 -4.14
C GLU A 109 19.01 -9.89 -3.19
N TYR A 110 18.97 -9.48 -1.92
CA TYR A 110 19.98 -9.89 -0.93
C TYR A 110 19.43 -10.89 0.08
N ASP A 111 18.17 -10.79 0.44
CA ASP A 111 17.52 -11.66 1.41
C ASP A 111 16.02 -11.79 1.09
N SER A 112 15.67 -12.91 0.48
CA SER A 112 14.27 -13.21 0.14
C SER A 112 13.40 -13.48 1.38
N GLY A 113 13.99 -13.99 2.45
CA GLY A 113 13.30 -14.21 3.72
C GLY A 113 12.93 -12.90 4.38
N GLN A 114 13.85 -11.93 4.40
CA GLN A 114 13.57 -10.60 4.94
C GLN A 114 12.53 -9.84 4.10
N ALA A 115 12.62 -9.92 2.77
CA ALA A 115 11.63 -9.31 1.89
C ALA A 115 10.23 -9.90 2.09
N SER A 116 10.14 -11.22 2.23
CA SER A 116 8.87 -11.90 2.54
C SER A 116 8.32 -11.50 3.91
N LYS A 117 9.18 -11.43 4.92
CA LYS A 117 8.80 -10.96 6.25
C LYS A 117 8.29 -9.51 6.21
N ASN A 118 8.99 -8.62 5.54
CA ASN A 118 8.58 -7.22 5.38
C ASN A 118 7.21 -7.10 4.69
N ALA A 119 6.97 -7.87 3.63
CA ALA A 119 5.68 -7.88 2.94
C ALA A 119 4.53 -8.38 3.84
N VAL A 120 4.77 -9.42 4.64
CA VAL A 120 3.76 -9.95 5.57
C VAL A 120 3.49 -8.97 6.71
N ASP A 121 4.51 -8.39 7.31
CA ASP A 121 4.36 -7.42 8.39
C ASP A 121 3.69 -6.13 7.89
N CYS A 122 4.05 -5.70 6.68
CA CYS A 122 3.37 -4.61 5.97
C CYS A 122 1.86 -4.90 5.81
N ALA A 123 1.49 -6.08 5.33
CA ALA A 123 0.09 -6.48 5.15
C ALA A 123 -0.70 -6.49 6.46
N LYS A 124 -0.10 -6.98 7.56
CA LYS A 124 -0.72 -6.97 8.89
C LYS A 124 -0.95 -5.54 9.38
N ASP A 125 0.05 -4.68 9.18
CA ASP A 125 -0.03 -3.28 9.61
C ASP A 125 -1.07 -2.50 8.78
N MET A 126 -1.16 -2.77 7.47
CA MET A 126 -2.22 -2.24 6.61
C MET A 126 -3.61 -2.58 7.14
N GLN A 127 -3.86 -3.85 7.48
CA GLN A 127 -5.14 -4.28 8.06
C GLN A 127 -5.42 -3.59 9.40
N ARG A 128 -4.40 -3.46 10.24
CA ARG A 128 -4.50 -2.76 11.52
C ARG A 128 -4.85 -1.29 11.34
N ILE A 129 -4.16 -0.57 10.48
CA ILE A 129 -4.39 0.86 10.23
C ILE A 129 -5.79 1.10 9.63
N ILE A 130 -6.25 0.25 8.73
CA ILE A 130 -7.62 0.33 8.22
C ILE A 130 -8.61 0.21 9.39
N LYS A 131 -8.43 -0.79 10.25
CA LYS A 131 -9.34 -1.06 11.37
C LYS A 131 -9.31 0.02 12.45
N GLU A 132 -8.12 0.44 12.87
CA GLU A 132 -7.91 1.28 14.06
C GLU A 132 -7.88 2.78 13.75
N CYS A 133 -7.53 3.18 12.53
CA CYS A 133 -7.37 4.58 12.16
C CYS A 133 -8.34 5.05 11.07
N VAL A 134 -8.47 4.27 9.97
CA VAL A 134 -9.29 4.69 8.82
C VAL A 134 -10.78 4.51 9.12
N ASN A 135 -11.18 3.33 9.55
CA ASN A 135 -12.60 3.02 9.79
C ASN A 135 -13.29 3.95 10.81
N PRO A 136 -12.68 4.28 11.96
CA PRO A 136 -13.29 5.24 12.88
C PRO A 136 -13.58 6.61 12.24
N GLU A 137 -12.67 7.11 11.41
CA GLU A 137 -12.84 8.39 10.72
C GLU A 137 -13.91 8.32 9.60
N LEU A 138 -14.01 7.19 8.91
CA LEU A 138 -15.06 6.94 7.90
C LEU A 138 -16.44 6.88 8.56
N ILE A 139 -16.58 6.09 9.64
CA ILE A 139 -17.85 5.96 10.39
C ILE A 139 -18.30 7.30 10.92
N GLY A 140 -17.40 8.11 11.48
CA GLY A 140 -17.72 9.46 11.98
C GLY A 140 -18.27 10.39 10.92
N ARG A 141 -18.11 10.07 9.64
CA ARG A 141 -18.62 10.82 8.48
C ARG A 141 -19.79 10.14 7.76
N GLY A 142 -20.32 9.06 8.33
CA GLY A 142 -21.39 8.26 7.72
C GLY A 142 -20.95 7.49 6.47
N LEU A 143 -19.66 7.23 6.33
CA LEU A 143 -19.09 6.43 5.24
C LEU A 143 -18.94 4.96 5.68
N PRO A 144 -19.00 4.01 4.74
CA PRO A 144 -18.85 2.59 5.07
C PRO A 144 -17.44 2.25 5.53
N GLN A 145 -17.35 1.22 6.36
CA GLN A 145 -16.07 0.63 6.78
C GLN A 145 -15.39 -0.07 5.61
N LEU A 146 -14.06 -0.03 5.63
CA LEU A 146 -13.21 -0.78 4.72
C LEU A 146 -12.75 -2.08 5.36
N THR A 147 -12.65 -3.11 4.54
CA THR A 147 -11.90 -4.33 4.80
C THR A 147 -10.94 -4.53 3.63
N VAL A 148 -9.70 -4.91 3.92
CA VAL A 148 -8.70 -5.14 2.88
C VAL A 148 -8.26 -6.59 2.84
N LYS A 149 -8.10 -7.11 1.63
CA LYS A 149 -7.53 -8.42 1.35
C LYS A 149 -6.10 -8.24 0.88
N CYS A 150 -5.17 -8.95 1.51
CA CYS A 150 -3.77 -8.93 1.15
C CYS A 150 -3.34 -10.32 0.67
N ARG A 151 -2.59 -10.35 -0.43
CA ARG A 151 -1.99 -11.57 -0.99
C ARG A 151 -0.55 -11.28 -1.37
N SER A 152 0.37 -12.17 -1.02
CA SER A 152 1.78 -12.04 -1.42
C SER A 152 2.25 -13.24 -2.22
N THR A 153 3.17 -13.00 -3.14
CA THR A 153 3.84 -14.04 -3.93
C THR A 153 5.29 -13.64 -4.19
N THR A 154 6.17 -14.62 -4.24
CA THR A 154 7.58 -14.42 -4.61
C THR A 154 7.74 -14.67 -6.11
N ALA A 155 8.46 -13.80 -6.80
CA ALA A 155 8.70 -13.90 -8.23
C ALA A 155 10.14 -13.51 -8.59
N MET A 156 10.64 -14.10 -9.66
CA MET A 156 11.83 -13.64 -10.37
C MET A 156 11.39 -12.93 -11.64
N CYS A 157 11.73 -11.68 -11.79
CA CYS A 157 11.36 -10.91 -12.98
C CYS A 157 12.60 -10.39 -13.72
N LYS A 158 12.49 -10.28 -15.05
CA LYS A 158 13.42 -9.46 -15.83
C LYS A 158 12.93 -8.03 -15.82
N SER A 159 13.74 -7.13 -15.33
CA SER A 159 13.41 -5.71 -15.16
C SER A 159 12.93 -5.02 -16.46
N CYS A 160 13.29 -5.55 -17.63
CA CYS A 160 12.91 -4.97 -18.93
C CYS A 160 11.37 -4.97 -19.20
N SER A 161 10.63 -5.96 -18.70
CA SER A 161 9.18 -6.03 -18.95
C SER A 161 8.34 -5.17 -17.99
N MET A 162 8.84 -4.91 -16.80
CA MET A 162 8.12 -4.12 -15.79
C MET A 162 8.29 -2.61 -15.93
N ALA A 163 9.37 -2.14 -16.55
CA ALA A 163 9.63 -0.71 -16.73
C ALA A 163 8.74 -0.04 -17.80
N ARG A 164 7.98 -0.82 -18.55
CA ARG A 164 7.06 -0.35 -19.61
C ARG A 164 5.58 -0.30 -19.19
N VAL A 165 5.27 -0.59 -17.93
CA VAL A 165 3.89 -0.60 -17.41
C VAL A 165 3.50 0.74 -16.80
#